data_5a530c3bcd0b7615fde8c37724a2c5d4
#
_entry.id   5a530c3bcd0b7615fde8c37724a2c5d4
#
_cell.length_a   1.000
_cell.length_b   1.000
_cell.length_c   1.000
_cell.angle_alpha   90.00
_cell.angle_beta   90.00
_cell.angle_gamma   90.00
#
_symmetry.space_group_name_H-M   'P 1'
#
loop_
_entity.id
_entity.type
_entity.pdbx_description
1 polymer ?
#
loop_
_entity_poly.entity_id
_entity_poly.type
_entity_poly.pdbx_seq_one_letter_code
_entity_poly.pdbx_strand_id
1 'polypeptide(L)'
;MDAEIFAGQVKRLLGAPFVLLADAGVPVCRVAVMGGEGGDDVEAAKAAGADTYLSGRLGYHTMTDAPEGGMNLIEAGHFYTENPVCATLQRMVKEIAPDLACDLFFSGNIRAL
;
A
#
# COMPACT_ATOMS: atom_id res chain seq x y z
N MET A 1 2.87 -14.11 -10.13
CA MET A 1 1.56 -13.49 -10.40
C MET A 1 1.77 -12.28 -11.28
N ASP A 2 0.86 -12.01 -12.15
CA ASP A 2 0.84 -10.82 -13.00
C ASP A 2 0.61 -9.55 -12.16
N ALA A 3 1.30 -8.46 -12.51
CA ALA A 3 1.26 -7.21 -11.73
C ALA A 3 -0.13 -6.54 -11.78
N GLU A 4 -0.82 -6.59 -12.90
CA GLU A 4 -2.17 -6.02 -13.03
C GLU A 4 -3.19 -6.80 -12.19
N ILE A 5 -3.10 -8.13 -12.21
CA ILE A 5 -3.97 -8.98 -11.38
C ILE A 5 -3.72 -8.69 -9.90
N PHE A 6 -2.46 -8.59 -9.49
CA PHE A 6 -2.11 -8.28 -8.10
C PHE A 6 -2.61 -6.89 -7.68
N ALA A 7 -2.41 -5.87 -8.51
CA ALA A 7 -2.91 -4.52 -8.25
C ALA A 7 -4.45 -4.51 -8.08
N GLY A 8 -5.17 -5.27 -8.90
CA GLY A 8 -6.62 -5.44 -8.77
C GLY A 8 -7.03 -6.11 -7.45
N GLN A 9 -6.26 -7.08 -6.98
CA GLN A 9 -6.49 -7.71 -5.66
C GLN A 9 -6.25 -6.71 -4.53
N VAL A 10 -5.16 -5.94 -4.59
CA VAL A 10 -4.84 -4.88 -3.61
C VAL A 10 -5.99 -3.87 -3.53
N LYS A 11 -6.46 -3.39 -4.68
CA LYS A 11 -7.60 -2.47 -4.76
C LYS A 11 -8.82 -3.00 -4.01
N ARG A 12 -9.20 -4.25 -4.26
CA ARG A 12 -10.37 -4.88 -3.62
C ARG A 12 -10.16 -5.05 -2.13
N LEU A 13 -9.00 -5.55 -1.72
CA LEU A 13 -8.68 -5.81 -0.32
C LEU A 13 -8.70 -4.55 0.53
N LEU A 14 -8.17 -3.45 -0.01
CA LEU A 14 -8.11 -2.18 0.70
C LEU A 14 -9.40 -1.35 0.59
N GLY A 15 -10.33 -1.74 -0.29
CA GLY A 15 -11.51 -0.93 -0.57
C GLY A 15 -11.17 0.39 -1.24
N ALA A 16 -10.03 0.47 -1.93
CA ALA A 16 -9.61 1.69 -2.60
C ALA A 16 -10.43 1.95 -3.87
N PRO A 17 -10.78 3.21 -4.17
CA PRO A 17 -11.54 3.53 -5.38
C PRO A 17 -10.75 3.27 -6.65
N PHE A 18 -9.45 3.41 -6.60
CA PHE A 18 -8.51 3.07 -7.66
C PHE A 18 -7.12 2.82 -7.08
N VAL A 19 -6.25 2.19 -7.86
CA VAL A 19 -4.81 2.09 -7.61
C VAL A 19 -4.07 2.48 -8.88
N LEU A 20 -2.86 3.00 -8.75
CA LEU A 20 -1.99 3.27 -9.88
C LEU A 20 -0.94 2.16 -9.95
N LEU A 21 -0.74 1.63 -11.14
CA LEU A 21 0.27 0.62 -11.40
C LEU A 21 1.31 1.17 -12.40
N ALA A 22 2.56 1.11 -12.00
CA ALA A 22 3.69 1.25 -12.92
C ALA A 22 4.28 -0.15 -13.11
N ASP A 23 3.97 -0.76 -14.24
CA ASP A 23 4.32 -2.13 -14.56
C ASP A 23 5.70 -2.19 -15.20
N ALA A 24 6.63 -2.90 -14.58
CA ALA A 24 7.97 -3.14 -15.11
C ALA A 24 8.06 -4.38 -16.02
N GLY A 25 6.94 -5.08 -16.22
CA GLY A 25 6.92 -6.30 -17.03
C GLY A 25 7.52 -7.50 -16.32
N VAL A 26 7.65 -7.47 -14.99
CA VAL A 26 8.18 -8.57 -14.20
C VAL A 26 7.06 -9.19 -13.34
N PRO A 27 7.10 -10.51 -13.10
CA PRO A 27 6.10 -11.14 -12.25
C PRO A 27 6.24 -10.69 -10.79
N VAL A 28 5.12 -10.63 -10.09
CA VAL A 28 5.07 -10.33 -8.65
C VAL A 28 5.39 -11.60 -7.87
N CYS A 29 6.55 -11.60 -7.23
CA CYS A 29 7.02 -12.71 -6.39
C CYS A 29 7.36 -12.26 -4.97
N ARG A 30 7.97 -11.07 -4.84
CA ARG A 30 8.38 -10.53 -3.55
C ARG A 30 7.97 -9.06 -3.42
N VAL A 31 7.02 -8.81 -2.53
CA VAL A 31 6.43 -7.49 -2.35
C VAL A 31 6.99 -6.82 -1.10
N ALA A 32 7.48 -5.59 -1.26
CA ALA A 32 7.72 -4.69 -0.14
C ALA A 32 6.49 -3.79 0.04
N VAL A 33 6.14 -3.51 1.28
CA VAL A 33 4.94 -2.72 1.62
C VAL A 33 5.31 -1.61 2.60
N MET A 34 4.86 -0.40 2.31
CA MET A 34 4.92 0.72 3.25
C MET A 34 3.63 1.52 3.17
N GLY A 35 2.89 1.64 4.27
CA GLY A 35 1.70 2.49 4.34
C GLY A 35 2.05 3.98 4.27
N GLY A 36 1.13 4.78 3.75
CA GLY A 36 1.29 6.22 3.66
C GLY A 36 2.27 6.67 2.59
N GLU A 37 3.20 7.54 2.93
CA GLU A 37 4.17 8.16 2.00
C GLU A 37 5.45 7.33 1.92
N GLY A 38 5.60 6.53 0.87
CA GLY A 38 6.72 5.60 0.73
C GLY A 38 7.67 5.88 -0.43
N GLY A 39 7.58 7.07 -1.06
CA GLY A 39 8.37 7.40 -2.25
C GLY A 39 9.88 7.41 -2.02
N ASP A 40 10.33 7.72 -0.81
CA ASP A 40 11.76 7.79 -0.48
C ASP A 40 12.40 6.43 -0.19
N ASP A 41 11.61 5.37 -0.07
CA ASP A 41 12.08 4.05 0.37
C ASP A 41 12.13 3.00 -0.73
N VAL A 42 11.98 3.41 -1.98
CA VAL A 42 12.03 2.50 -3.15
C VAL A 42 13.36 1.77 -3.24
N GLU A 43 14.47 2.48 -3.03
CA GLU A 43 15.81 1.87 -3.08
C GLU A 43 16.02 0.87 -1.95
N ALA A 44 15.45 1.12 -0.76
CA ALA A 44 15.48 0.16 0.35
C ALA A 44 14.69 -1.11 0.00
N ALA A 45 13.52 -0.98 -0.61
CA ALA A 45 12.73 -2.10 -1.07
C ALA A 45 13.50 -2.94 -2.10
N LYS A 46 14.14 -2.27 -3.05
CA LYS A 46 14.97 -2.91 -4.08
C LYS A 46 16.17 -3.64 -3.46
N ALA A 47 16.87 -3.00 -2.52
CA ALA A 47 17.98 -3.61 -1.80
C ALA A 47 17.57 -4.85 -1.00
N ALA A 48 16.31 -4.89 -0.52
CA ALA A 48 15.74 -6.06 0.14
C ALA A 48 15.31 -7.19 -0.83
N GLY A 49 15.50 -6.99 -2.12
CA GLY A 49 15.19 -7.98 -3.16
C GLY A 49 13.74 -8.02 -3.59
N ALA A 50 12.97 -6.94 -3.33
CA ALA A 50 11.60 -6.86 -3.81
C ALA A 50 11.57 -6.63 -5.33
N ASP A 51 10.64 -7.29 -6.01
CA ASP A 51 10.30 -7.05 -7.42
C ASP A 51 9.10 -6.12 -7.56
N THR A 52 8.38 -5.91 -6.48
CA THR A 52 7.18 -5.09 -6.44
C THR A 52 7.14 -4.29 -5.15
N TYR A 53 6.79 -3.01 -5.25
CA TYR A 53 6.67 -2.13 -4.10
C TYR A 53 5.28 -1.50 -4.04
N LEU A 54 4.59 -1.74 -2.94
CA LEU A 54 3.25 -1.23 -2.66
C LEU A 54 3.33 -0.16 -1.58
N SER A 55 2.84 1.04 -1.89
CA SER A 55 2.74 2.13 -0.92
C SER A 55 1.49 2.96 -1.14
N GLY A 56 1.22 3.88 -0.21
CA GLY A 56 0.09 4.78 -0.31
C GLY A 56 0.31 5.87 -1.34
N ARG A 57 1.48 6.50 -1.31
CA ARG A 57 1.88 7.56 -2.23
C ARG A 57 3.35 7.44 -2.57
N LEU A 58 3.64 7.44 -3.86
CA LEU A 58 5.00 7.26 -4.37
C LEU A 58 5.53 8.49 -5.11
N GLY A 59 4.66 9.23 -5.77
CA GLY A 59 5.01 10.38 -6.58
C GLY A 59 5.31 10.06 -8.03
N TYR A 60 5.13 11.05 -8.88
CA TYR A 60 5.22 10.89 -10.33
C TYR A 60 6.59 10.38 -10.79
N HIS A 61 7.68 11.02 -10.35
CA HIS A 61 9.02 10.65 -10.79
C HIS A 61 9.39 9.22 -10.36
N THR A 62 9.06 8.84 -9.14
CA THR A 62 9.28 7.49 -8.64
C THR A 62 8.52 6.46 -9.48
N MET A 63 7.23 6.72 -9.77
CA MET A 63 6.39 5.85 -10.59
C MET A 63 6.88 5.72 -12.03
N THR A 64 7.60 6.72 -12.53
CA THR A 64 8.16 6.72 -13.89
C THR A 64 9.50 5.99 -13.93
N ASP A 65 10.36 6.22 -12.93
CA ASP A 65 11.76 5.78 -12.97
C ASP A 65 11.96 4.33 -12.52
N ALA A 66 11.26 3.89 -11.46
CA ALA A 66 11.51 2.57 -10.87
C ALA A 66 11.21 1.39 -11.82
N PRO A 67 10.19 1.42 -12.68
CA PRO A 67 9.94 0.34 -13.63
C PRO A 67 11.09 0.14 -14.64
N GLU A 68 11.79 1.20 -14.99
CA GLU A 68 12.99 1.09 -15.85
C GLU A 68 14.11 0.26 -15.19
N GLY A 69 14.15 0.27 -13.85
CA GLY A 69 15.04 -0.57 -13.05
C GLY A 69 14.50 -1.96 -12.75
N GLY A 70 13.36 -2.36 -13.32
CA GLY A 70 12.80 -3.70 -13.17
C GLY A 70 11.94 -3.92 -11.93
N MET A 71 11.37 -2.86 -11.34
CA MET A 71 10.50 -2.95 -10.18
C MET A 71 9.09 -2.45 -10.50
N ASN A 72 8.08 -3.28 -10.24
CA ASN A 72 6.69 -2.84 -10.30
C ASN A 72 6.37 -1.93 -9.11
N LEU A 73 5.61 -0.86 -9.36
CA LEU A 73 5.14 0.02 -8.29
C LEU A 73 3.61 0.06 -8.27
N ILE A 74 3.04 -0.01 -7.07
CA ILE A 74 1.60 0.15 -6.85
C ILE A 74 1.37 1.27 -5.84
N GLU A 75 0.68 2.32 -6.28
CA GLU A 75 0.25 3.42 -5.41
C GLU A 75 -1.23 3.22 -5.10
N ALA A 76 -1.55 2.94 -3.84
CA ALA A 76 -2.88 2.50 -3.43
C ALA A 76 -3.63 3.50 -2.52
N GLY A 77 -3.10 4.71 -2.35
CA GLY A 77 -3.71 5.77 -1.55
C GLY A 77 -3.18 5.81 -0.11
N HIS A 78 -2.88 7.01 0.35
CA HIS A 78 -2.33 7.24 1.70
C HIS A 78 -3.27 6.67 2.77
N PHE A 79 -4.52 7.11 2.76
CA PHE A 79 -5.53 6.65 3.71
C PHE A 79 -5.74 5.14 3.66
N TYR A 80 -5.93 4.57 2.46
CA TYR A 80 -6.28 3.17 2.28
C TYR A 80 -5.17 2.21 2.70
N THR A 81 -3.91 2.63 2.64
CA THR A 81 -2.77 1.82 3.06
C THR A 81 -2.47 1.95 4.55
N GLU A 82 -2.91 3.03 5.21
CA GLU A 82 -2.73 3.22 6.66
C GLU A 82 -3.93 2.77 7.49
N ASN A 83 -5.15 2.97 6.97
CA ASN A 83 -6.37 2.68 7.70
C ASN A 83 -6.48 1.22 8.23
N PRO A 84 -6.01 0.18 7.53
CA PRO A 84 -6.07 -1.20 8.03
C PRO A 84 -5.39 -1.42 9.39
N VAL A 85 -4.38 -0.63 9.75
CA VAL A 85 -3.70 -0.75 11.05
C VAL A 85 -4.63 -0.41 12.22
N CYS A 86 -5.64 0.42 12.00
CA CYS A 86 -6.58 0.84 13.06
C CYS A 86 -7.36 -0.35 13.64
N ALA A 87 -7.82 -1.27 12.81
CA ALA A 87 -8.50 -2.48 13.27
C ALA A 87 -7.56 -3.38 14.07
N THR A 88 -6.30 -3.48 13.66
CA THR A 88 -5.28 -4.22 14.39
C THR A 88 -5.00 -3.59 15.75
N LEU A 89 -4.84 -2.27 15.80
CA LEU A 89 -4.62 -1.53 17.04
C LEU A 89 -5.81 -1.67 17.99
N GLN A 90 -7.04 -1.58 17.46
CA GLN A 90 -8.26 -1.80 18.28
C GLN A 90 -8.25 -3.17 18.94
N ARG A 91 -7.91 -4.22 18.19
CA ARG A 91 -7.81 -5.58 18.72
C ARG A 91 -6.77 -5.68 19.82
N MET A 92 -5.59 -5.07 19.63
CA MET A 92 -4.51 -5.06 20.61
C MET A 92 -4.93 -4.35 21.90
N VAL A 93 -5.63 -3.22 21.80
CA VAL A 93 -6.16 -2.48 22.95
C VAL A 93 -7.15 -3.35 23.74
N LYS A 94 -8.05 -4.06 23.06
CA LYS A 94 -9.01 -4.95 23.69
C LYS A 94 -8.37 -6.15 24.38
N GLU A 95 -7.25 -6.65 23.87
CA GLU A 95 -6.49 -7.72 24.51
C GLU A 95 -5.83 -7.24 25.82
N ILE A 96 -5.33 -5.99 25.84
CA ILE A 96 -4.67 -5.40 27.00
C ILE A 96 -5.69 -4.98 28.06
N ALA A 97 -6.80 -4.37 27.63
CA ALA A 97 -7.81 -3.80 28.52
C ALA A 97 -9.23 -4.09 27.99
N PRO A 98 -9.76 -5.32 28.24
CA PRO A 98 -11.04 -5.74 27.67
C PRO A 98 -12.24 -4.87 28.05
N ASP A 99 -12.16 -4.16 29.16
CA ASP A 99 -13.26 -3.32 29.68
C ASP A 99 -13.27 -1.90 29.07
N LEU A 100 -12.25 -1.53 28.29
CA LEU A 100 -12.21 -0.23 27.63
C LEU A 100 -13.06 -0.24 26.36
N ALA A 101 -13.87 0.81 26.20
CA ALA A 101 -14.48 1.10 24.90
C ALA A 101 -13.40 1.60 23.95
N CYS A 102 -13.35 1.02 22.75
CA CYS A 102 -12.40 1.40 21.72
C CYS A 102 -13.11 1.41 20.37
N ASP A 103 -13.38 2.60 19.86
CA ASP A 103 -14.11 2.80 18.61
C ASP A 103 -13.15 3.12 17.45
N LEU A 104 -13.54 2.69 16.25
CA LEU A 104 -12.87 3.08 15.02
C LEU A 104 -13.52 4.36 14.46
N PHE A 105 -12.69 5.31 14.10
CA PHE A 105 -13.11 6.55 13.46
C PHE A 105 -12.50 6.65 12.05
N PHE A 106 -13.34 6.93 11.06
CA PHE A 106 -12.92 7.08 9.68
C PHE A 106 -13.03 8.54 9.25
N SER A 107 -11.88 9.14 8.92
CA SER A 107 -11.79 10.53 8.44
C SER A 107 -11.97 10.61 6.92
N GLY A 108 -13.09 10.12 6.41
CA GLY A 108 -13.32 9.93 4.99
C GLY A 108 -13.88 11.16 4.25
N ASN A 109 -13.23 12.32 4.33
CA ASN A 109 -13.68 13.54 3.66
C ASN A 109 -13.22 13.65 2.20
N ILE A 110 -12.23 12.86 1.79
CA ILE A 110 -11.67 12.87 0.44
C ILE A 110 -12.29 11.74 -0.36
N ARG A 111 -12.86 12.08 -1.51
CA ARG A 111 -13.50 11.11 -2.40
C ARG A 111 -12.88 11.18 -3.79
N ALA A 112 -12.71 10.04 -4.41
CA ALA A 112 -12.43 9.97 -5.84
C ALA A 112 -13.74 10.16 -6.62
N LEU A 113 -13.72 11.02 -7.61
CA LEU A 113 -14.88 11.31 -8.47
C LEU A 113 -14.63 10.87 -9.91
#